data_7c0a91b28df63a3ca18dd92dc42d489f
#
_entry.id   7c0a91b28df63a3ca18dd92dc42d489f
#
_cell.length_a   1.000
_cell.length_b   1.000
_cell.length_c   1.000
_cell.angle_alpha   90.00
_cell.angle_beta   90.00
_cell.angle_gamma   90.00
#
_symmetry.space_group_name_H-M   'P 1'
#
loop_
_entity.id
_entity.type
_entity.pdbx_description
1 polymer ?
#
loop_
_entity_poly.entity_id
_entity_poly.type
_entity_poly.pdbx_seq_one_letter_code
_entity_poly.pdbx_strand_id
1 'polypeptide(L)'
;MWSILVYLVVAAVVVFLSIKLSDYVDLLDKKTNLSGALLGGILLAAVTSLPELFTSITSTIFLRNNSYVMGNILGSDIFNITLFAIVYFIFFGKMAGSKINKIHLLTLGLTGLCYVIVTIASFVFDFRGFLWGWFNPLSLGLLIVYVISIWKTPKEEEADEKEDTSKLTVKQVVVLFIVFAILLIGASIGVTYCTDWVSAEFHLSSTFGGALFLGVATSLPEMTATINLCRKKNFNAAYGNILGSCVFNFFILALSDVLSFRSLTTLYTMNQSCFLLIICGAFTIIVAIIGLLPQILRGAGSGIGARIFYYVIATLLLGSYVTFLALSNIDLSLPFAPFA
;
A
#
# COMPACT_ATOMS: atom_id res chain seq x y z
N MET A 1 -18.15 -21.55 1.04
CA MET A 1 -16.81 -22.23 0.91
C MET A 1 -16.22 -22.17 -0.49
N TRP A 2 -17.03 -22.29 -1.55
CA TRP A 2 -16.52 -22.14 -2.92
C TRP A 2 -16.01 -20.72 -3.22
N SER A 3 -16.65 -19.68 -2.68
CA SER A 3 -16.26 -18.28 -2.83
C SER A 3 -14.81 -18.05 -2.38
N ILE A 4 -14.42 -18.57 -1.21
CA ILE A 4 -13.05 -18.46 -0.69
C ILE A 4 -12.05 -19.19 -1.61
N LEU A 5 -12.38 -20.38 -2.11
CA LEU A 5 -11.48 -21.11 -3.01
C LEU A 5 -11.27 -20.34 -4.32
N VAL A 6 -12.35 -19.82 -4.92
CA VAL A 6 -12.25 -19.01 -6.13
C VAL A 6 -11.45 -17.73 -5.85
N TYR A 7 -11.72 -17.05 -4.74
CA TYR A 7 -10.95 -15.88 -4.32
C TYR A 7 -9.44 -16.21 -4.20
N LEU A 8 -9.08 -17.29 -3.51
CA LEU A 8 -7.66 -17.65 -3.33
C LEU A 8 -6.96 -17.93 -4.65
N VAL A 9 -7.63 -18.58 -5.60
CA VAL A 9 -7.08 -18.83 -6.94
C VAL A 9 -6.86 -17.52 -7.69
N VAL A 10 -7.85 -16.62 -7.69
CA VAL A 10 -7.76 -15.34 -8.41
C VAL A 10 -6.73 -14.43 -7.73
N ALA A 11 -6.68 -14.39 -6.39
CA ALA A 11 -5.67 -13.64 -5.65
C ALA A 11 -4.25 -14.15 -5.95
N ALA A 12 -4.04 -15.47 -6.04
CA ALA A 12 -2.76 -16.04 -6.43
C ALA A 12 -2.36 -15.64 -7.87
N VAL A 13 -3.33 -15.54 -8.79
CA VAL A 13 -3.09 -15.05 -10.15
C VAL A 13 -2.68 -13.57 -10.13
N VAL A 14 -3.35 -12.72 -9.35
CA VAL A 14 -2.97 -11.29 -9.18
C VAL A 14 -1.53 -11.19 -8.69
N VAL A 15 -1.16 -11.92 -7.65
CA VAL A 15 0.20 -11.92 -7.09
C VAL A 15 1.23 -12.38 -8.14
N PHE A 16 0.96 -13.48 -8.83
CA PHE A 16 1.86 -13.99 -9.88
C PHE A 16 2.08 -12.96 -11.00
N LEU A 17 1.00 -12.35 -11.50
CA LEU A 17 1.07 -11.36 -12.58
C LEU A 17 1.82 -10.10 -12.13
N SER A 18 1.61 -9.62 -10.91
CA SER A 18 2.32 -8.46 -10.36
C SER A 18 3.82 -8.71 -10.20
N ILE A 19 4.21 -9.90 -9.72
CA ILE A 19 5.63 -10.27 -9.62
C ILE A 19 6.26 -10.28 -11.01
N LYS A 20 5.58 -10.83 -12.01
CA LYS A 20 6.08 -10.84 -13.39
C LYS A 20 6.19 -9.46 -13.99
N LEU A 21 5.23 -8.57 -13.70
CA LEU A 21 5.31 -7.17 -14.12
C LEU A 21 6.54 -6.48 -13.52
N SER A 22 6.79 -6.67 -12.23
CA SER A 22 7.98 -6.13 -11.55
C SER A 22 9.28 -6.67 -12.16
N ASP A 23 9.33 -7.98 -12.50
CA ASP A 23 10.49 -8.56 -13.21
C ASP A 23 10.74 -7.85 -14.56
N TYR A 24 9.68 -7.51 -15.32
CA TYR A 24 9.83 -6.82 -16.61
C TYR A 24 10.24 -5.35 -16.45
N VAL A 25 9.82 -4.67 -15.39
CA VAL A 25 10.29 -3.32 -15.06
C VAL A 25 11.79 -3.34 -14.78
N ASP A 26 12.25 -4.29 -13.94
CA ASP A 26 13.66 -4.48 -13.65
C ASP A 26 14.49 -4.76 -14.92
N LEU A 27 13.94 -5.54 -15.86
CA LEU A 27 14.58 -5.82 -17.14
C LEU A 27 14.62 -4.60 -18.05
N LEU A 28 13.58 -3.77 -18.07
CA LEU A 28 13.56 -2.51 -18.83
C LEU A 28 14.60 -1.54 -18.28
N ASP A 29 14.70 -1.41 -16.96
CA ASP A 29 15.70 -0.56 -16.31
C ASP A 29 17.12 -0.96 -16.73
N LYS A 30 17.43 -2.26 -16.68
CA LYS A 30 18.75 -2.80 -17.08
C LYS A 30 19.06 -2.56 -18.56
N LYS A 31 18.06 -2.60 -19.44
CA LYS A 31 18.26 -2.56 -20.90
C LYS A 31 18.23 -1.17 -21.51
N THR A 32 17.62 -0.19 -20.85
CA THR A 32 17.34 1.10 -21.47
C THR A 32 18.14 2.25 -20.90
N ASN A 33 18.91 2.03 -19.81
CA ASN A 33 19.63 3.09 -19.07
C ASN A 33 18.73 4.34 -18.84
N LEU A 34 17.41 4.14 -18.82
CA LEU A 34 16.47 5.17 -18.41
C LEU A 34 16.82 5.51 -16.99
N SER A 35 17.50 6.63 -16.81
CA SER A 35 18.14 7.09 -15.58
C SER A 35 17.48 6.52 -14.32
N GLY A 36 18.22 5.71 -13.56
CA GLY A 36 17.74 4.89 -12.44
C GLY A 36 16.90 5.60 -11.39
N ALA A 37 16.78 6.91 -11.48
CA ALA A 37 15.96 7.74 -10.62
C ALA A 37 14.45 7.67 -10.92
N LEU A 38 14.06 7.52 -12.18
CA LEU A 38 12.63 7.50 -12.57
C LEU A 38 12.07 6.08 -12.51
N LEU A 39 12.91 5.08 -12.74
CA LEU A 39 12.49 3.69 -12.85
C LEU A 39 12.70 2.88 -11.55
N GLY A 40 13.76 3.17 -10.76
CA GLY A 40 14.13 2.29 -9.64
C GLY A 40 13.16 2.33 -8.46
N GLY A 41 12.74 3.50 -8.01
CA GLY A 41 11.91 3.62 -6.80
C GLY A 41 10.43 3.89 -7.09
N ILE A 42 10.14 4.91 -7.90
CA ILE A 42 8.76 5.39 -8.12
C ILE A 42 8.00 4.45 -9.07
N LEU A 43 8.64 4.03 -10.17
CA LEU A 43 7.98 3.15 -11.13
C LEU A 43 7.78 1.76 -10.55
N LEU A 44 8.74 1.22 -9.80
CA LEU A 44 8.59 -0.07 -9.15
C LEU A 44 7.43 -0.02 -8.14
N ALA A 45 7.39 0.99 -7.25
CA ALA A 45 6.30 1.16 -6.31
C ALA A 45 4.95 1.33 -7.03
N ALA A 46 4.89 2.13 -8.10
CA ALA A 46 3.66 2.28 -8.89
C ALA A 46 3.23 0.98 -9.56
N VAL A 47 4.17 0.17 -10.07
CA VAL A 47 3.87 -1.10 -10.74
C VAL A 47 3.46 -2.17 -9.74
N THR A 48 4.09 -2.25 -8.58
CA THR A 48 3.66 -3.20 -7.54
C THR A 48 2.28 -2.86 -6.99
N SER A 49 1.90 -1.57 -6.95
CA SER A 49 0.59 -1.10 -6.50
C SER A 49 -0.45 -0.96 -7.64
N LEU A 50 -0.19 -1.48 -8.85
CA LEU A 50 -1.21 -1.57 -9.90
C LEU A 50 -2.44 -2.41 -9.51
N PRO A 51 -2.29 -3.52 -8.77
CA PRO A 51 -3.46 -4.25 -8.28
C PRO A 51 -4.37 -3.37 -7.42
N GLU A 52 -3.82 -2.60 -6.48
CA GLU A 52 -4.56 -1.64 -5.64
C GLU A 52 -5.30 -0.61 -6.48
N LEU A 53 -4.64 -0.09 -7.51
CA LEU A 53 -5.24 0.87 -8.44
C LEU A 53 -6.44 0.27 -9.16
N PHE A 54 -6.30 -0.91 -9.77
CA PHE A 54 -7.37 -1.52 -10.56
C PHE A 54 -8.49 -2.08 -9.70
N THR A 55 -8.21 -2.62 -8.51
CA THR A 55 -9.25 -3.03 -7.56
C THR A 55 -10.04 -1.83 -7.03
N SER A 56 -9.36 -0.70 -6.74
CA SER A 56 -10.03 0.54 -6.31
C SER A 56 -10.88 1.14 -7.43
N ILE A 57 -10.38 1.21 -8.66
CA ILE A 57 -11.15 1.65 -9.83
C ILE A 57 -12.38 0.76 -10.03
N THR A 58 -12.21 -0.56 -9.93
CA THR A 58 -13.32 -1.53 -10.07
C THR A 58 -14.37 -1.31 -8.98
N SER A 59 -13.95 -1.15 -7.74
CA SER A 59 -14.84 -0.88 -6.61
C SER A 59 -15.60 0.43 -6.79
N THR A 60 -14.94 1.49 -7.29
CA THR A 60 -15.54 2.81 -7.48
C THR A 60 -16.52 2.82 -8.66
N ILE A 61 -16.10 2.32 -9.83
CA ILE A 61 -16.85 2.50 -11.09
C ILE A 61 -17.87 1.38 -11.29
N PHE A 62 -17.49 0.14 -11.04
CA PHE A 62 -18.32 -1.03 -11.38
C PHE A 62 -19.19 -1.48 -10.19
N LEU A 63 -18.61 -1.67 -9.00
CA LEU A 63 -19.36 -2.02 -7.80
C LEU A 63 -20.08 -0.82 -7.16
N ARG A 64 -19.62 0.39 -7.43
CA ARG A 64 -20.11 1.63 -6.80
C ARG A 64 -20.11 1.57 -5.28
N ASN A 65 -19.09 0.92 -4.73
CA ASN A 65 -18.94 0.69 -3.30
C ASN A 65 -17.64 1.32 -2.79
N ASN A 66 -17.73 2.55 -2.34
CA ASN A 66 -16.61 3.36 -1.84
C ASN A 66 -16.00 2.79 -0.56
N SER A 67 -16.77 2.00 0.21
CA SER A 67 -16.26 1.37 1.43
C SER A 67 -15.19 0.31 1.13
N TYR A 68 -15.27 -0.38 -0.02
CA TYR A 68 -14.19 -1.28 -0.47
C TYR A 68 -12.91 -0.51 -0.78
N VAL A 69 -13.02 0.68 -1.39
CA VAL A 69 -11.84 1.51 -1.68
C VAL A 69 -11.14 1.94 -0.40
N MET A 70 -11.90 2.48 0.57
CA MET A 70 -11.35 2.86 1.87
C MET A 70 -10.69 1.68 2.58
N GLY A 71 -11.35 0.52 2.58
CA GLY A 71 -10.81 -0.71 3.16
C GLY A 71 -9.54 -1.16 2.45
N ASN A 72 -9.55 -1.25 1.11
CA ASN A 72 -8.40 -1.63 0.30
C ASN A 72 -7.19 -0.74 0.60
N ILE A 73 -7.33 0.57 0.48
CA ILE A 73 -6.23 1.53 0.61
C ILE A 73 -5.68 1.59 2.04
N LEU A 74 -6.54 1.83 3.03
CA LEU A 74 -6.08 1.93 4.43
C LEU A 74 -5.62 0.57 4.97
N GLY A 75 -6.25 -0.53 4.52
CA GLY A 75 -5.83 -1.89 4.87
C GLY A 75 -4.47 -2.24 4.29
N SER A 76 -4.23 -1.94 3.00
CA SER A 76 -2.93 -2.08 2.35
C SER A 76 -1.85 -1.27 3.07
N ASP A 77 -2.15 -0.06 3.51
CA ASP A 77 -1.19 0.79 4.21
C ASP A 77 -0.77 0.21 5.55
N ILE A 78 -1.73 -0.22 6.38
CA ILE A 78 -1.40 -0.86 7.66
C ILE A 78 -0.62 -2.16 7.41
N PHE A 79 -1.04 -2.96 6.43
CA PHE A 79 -0.34 -4.18 6.06
C PHE A 79 1.09 -3.89 5.60
N ASN A 80 1.29 -2.92 4.70
CA ASN A 80 2.59 -2.53 4.19
C ASN A 80 3.52 -2.05 5.32
N ILE A 81 3.06 -1.17 6.22
CA ILE A 81 3.88 -0.73 7.37
C ILE A 81 4.17 -1.91 8.30
N THR A 82 3.24 -2.86 8.44
CA THR A 82 3.46 -4.08 9.24
C THR A 82 4.57 -4.97 8.63
N LEU A 83 4.88 -4.85 7.32
CA LEU A 83 6.02 -5.55 6.73
C LEU A 83 7.37 -5.19 7.39
N PHE A 84 7.48 -4.02 8.04
CA PHE A 84 8.65 -3.72 8.87
C PHE A 84 8.86 -4.74 9.99
N ALA A 85 7.79 -5.34 10.51
CA ALA A 85 7.91 -6.41 11.49
C ALA A 85 8.64 -7.64 10.90
N ILE A 86 8.38 -7.99 9.64
CA ILE A 86 9.10 -9.05 8.93
C ILE A 86 10.60 -8.69 8.83
N VAL A 87 10.91 -7.44 8.48
CA VAL A 87 12.29 -6.96 8.42
C VAL A 87 12.97 -7.10 9.77
N TYR A 88 12.31 -6.67 10.84
CA TYR A 88 12.88 -6.70 12.19
C TYR A 88 12.99 -8.12 12.76
N PHE A 89 12.00 -8.99 12.57
CA PHE A 89 12.08 -10.36 13.10
C PHE A 89 13.03 -11.25 12.31
N ILE A 90 12.95 -11.22 10.98
CA ILE A 90 13.63 -12.18 10.13
C ILE A 90 15.03 -11.69 9.73
N PHE A 91 15.15 -10.39 9.44
CA PHE A 91 16.38 -9.84 8.86
C PHE A 91 17.21 -9.00 9.83
N PHE A 92 16.88 -8.98 11.15
CA PHE A 92 17.60 -8.18 12.14
C PHE A 92 19.13 -8.39 12.05
N GLY A 93 19.58 -9.63 11.98
CA GLY A 93 21.02 -9.92 11.91
C GLY A 93 21.71 -9.38 10.65
N LYS A 94 20.98 -9.26 9.53
CA LYS A 94 21.49 -8.67 8.28
C LYS A 94 21.39 -7.15 8.29
N MET A 95 20.45 -6.60 9.05
CA MET A 95 20.17 -5.17 9.20
C MET A 95 21.19 -4.50 10.14
N ALA A 96 21.80 -5.28 11.06
CA ALA A 96 22.74 -4.77 12.03
C ALA A 96 23.85 -3.95 11.37
N GLY A 97 24.05 -2.70 11.84
CA GLY A 97 25.01 -1.76 11.27
C GLY A 97 24.54 -1.00 10.03
N SER A 98 23.39 -1.35 9.42
CA SER A 98 22.88 -0.59 8.28
C SER A 98 22.33 0.77 8.73
N LYS A 99 22.63 1.80 7.93
CA LYS A 99 21.99 3.13 8.05
C LYS A 99 20.91 3.26 6.98
N ILE A 100 19.82 3.87 7.36
CA ILE A 100 18.67 4.12 6.48
C ILE A 100 18.64 5.61 6.12
N ASN A 101 18.26 5.93 4.90
CA ASN A 101 18.19 7.30 4.41
C ASN A 101 17.09 8.08 5.15
N LYS A 102 17.39 9.34 5.49
CA LYS A 102 16.44 10.25 6.15
C LYS A 102 15.15 10.49 5.34
N ILE A 103 15.19 10.27 4.04
CA ILE A 103 14.01 10.40 3.17
C ILE A 103 12.85 9.52 3.64
N HIS A 104 13.13 8.33 4.17
CA HIS A 104 12.10 7.42 4.66
C HIS A 104 11.31 7.98 5.85
N LEU A 105 11.95 8.81 6.69
CA LEU A 105 11.25 9.51 7.77
C LEU A 105 10.31 10.60 7.20
N LEU A 106 10.78 11.32 6.17
CA LEU A 106 9.93 12.29 5.48
C LEU A 106 8.73 11.60 4.83
N THR A 107 8.96 10.51 4.09
CA THR A 107 7.88 9.76 3.41
C THR A 107 6.87 9.22 4.43
N LEU A 108 7.33 8.70 5.57
CA LEU A 108 6.47 8.23 6.65
C LEU A 108 5.67 9.39 7.29
N GLY A 109 6.30 10.57 7.45
CA GLY A 109 5.61 11.79 7.88
C GLY A 109 4.55 12.27 6.90
N LEU A 110 4.83 12.18 5.59
CA LEU A 110 3.87 12.47 4.53
C LEU A 110 2.69 11.49 4.53
N THR A 111 2.95 10.19 4.74
CA THR A 111 1.90 9.17 4.95
C THR A 111 1.03 9.54 6.16
N GLY A 112 1.66 9.95 7.28
CA GLY A 112 0.92 10.43 8.46
C GLY A 112 0.05 11.65 8.16
N LEU A 113 0.54 12.59 7.37
CA LEU A 113 -0.24 13.74 6.91
C LEU A 113 -1.46 13.30 6.07
N CYS A 114 -1.30 12.28 5.21
CA CYS A 114 -2.42 11.71 4.45
C CYS A 114 -3.49 11.13 5.38
N TYR A 115 -3.11 10.42 6.45
CA TYR A 115 -4.07 9.95 7.46
C TYR A 115 -4.82 11.10 8.12
N VAL A 116 -4.15 12.21 8.45
CA VAL A 116 -4.81 13.43 8.98
C VAL A 116 -5.81 13.99 7.98
N ILE A 117 -5.43 14.10 6.70
CA ILE A 117 -6.32 14.60 5.62
C ILE A 117 -7.54 13.69 5.50
N VAL A 118 -7.37 12.37 5.45
CA VAL A 118 -8.47 11.39 5.37
C VAL A 118 -9.38 11.50 6.60
N THR A 119 -8.80 11.64 7.80
CA THR A 119 -9.58 11.82 9.04
C THR A 119 -10.45 13.08 8.96
N ILE A 120 -9.87 14.20 8.55
CA ILE A 120 -10.62 15.45 8.38
C ILE A 120 -11.71 15.29 7.31
N ALA A 121 -11.41 14.66 6.18
CA ALA A 121 -12.38 14.42 5.11
C ALA A 121 -13.55 13.54 5.57
N SER A 122 -13.28 12.57 6.45
CA SER A 122 -14.30 11.62 6.92
C SER A 122 -15.15 12.15 8.08
N PHE A 123 -14.61 13.02 8.94
CA PHE A 123 -15.29 13.47 10.15
C PHE A 123 -15.87 14.89 10.05
N VAL A 124 -15.18 15.79 9.35
CA VAL A 124 -15.44 17.23 9.52
C VAL A 124 -16.30 17.79 8.41
N PHE A 125 -16.24 17.23 7.20
CA PHE A 125 -16.82 17.91 6.06
C PHE A 125 -17.60 17.00 5.10
N ASP A 126 -18.91 17.21 5.05
CA ASP A 126 -19.72 16.85 3.90
C ASP A 126 -19.62 17.98 2.86
N PHE A 127 -18.60 17.94 2.01
CA PHE A 127 -18.39 18.92 0.94
C PHE A 127 -19.30 18.71 -0.28
N ARG A 128 -20.37 17.93 -0.18
CA ARG A 128 -21.31 17.62 -1.28
C ARG A 128 -22.00 18.85 -1.89
N GLY A 129 -21.65 19.96 -1.75
CA GLY A 129 -22.20 21.18 -2.37
C GLY A 129 -21.13 22.20 -2.70
N PHE A 130 -19.88 21.91 -2.35
CA PHE A 130 -18.76 22.79 -2.58
C PHE A 130 -17.96 22.31 -3.82
N LEU A 131 -17.53 23.23 -4.67
CA LEU A 131 -16.77 22.91 -5.90
C LEU A 131 -17.45 21.90 -6.85
N TRP A 132 -18.72 22.19 -7.22
CA TRP A 132 -19.46 21.45 -8.25
C TRP A 132 -19.89 20.00 -7.86
N GLY A 133 -19.72 19.58 -6.61
CA GLY A 133 -20.18 18.26 -6.12
C GLY A 133 -19.47 17.05 -6.72
N TRP A 134 -18.31 17.23 -7.35
CA TRP A 134 -17.63 16.16 -8.07
C TRP A 134 -16.66 15.37 -7.23
N PHE A 135 -15.94 16.01 -6.32
CA PHE A 135 -14.95 15.37 -5.46
C PHE A 135 -14.72 16.18 -4.17
N ASN A 136 -14.12 15.55 -3.17
CA ASN A 136 -13.75 16.21 -1.93
C ASN A 136 -12.50 17.08 -2.15
N PRO A 137 -12.52 18.40 -1.83
CA PRO A 137 -11.33 19.26 -2.00
C PRO A 137 -10.08 18.76 -1.26
N LEU A 138 -10.25 17.99 -0.18
CA LEU A 138 -9.14 17.40 0.57
C LEU A 138 -8.40 16.33 -0.23
N SER A 139 -9.06 15.71 -1.24
CA SER A 139 -8.37 14.82 -2.18
C SER A 139 -7.26 15.50 -2.98
N LEU A 140 -7.39 16.81 -3.24
CA LEU A 140 -6.29 17.60 -3.82
C LEU A 140 -5.09 17.65 -2.88
N GLY A 141 -5.33 17.69 -1.56
CA GLY A 141 -4.27 17.62 -0.57
C GLY A 141 -3.47 16.31 -0.67
N LEU A 142 -4.15 15.18 -0.86
CA LEU A 142 -3.51 13.88 -1.07
C LEU A 142 -2.69 13.85 -2.36
N LEU A 143 -3.20 14.41 -3.46
CA LEU A 143 -2.45 14.55 -4.72
C LEU A 143 -1.20 15.40 -4.55
N ILE A 144 -1.30 16.52 -3.85
CA ILE A 144 -0.16 17.41 -3.57
C ILE A 144 0.88 16.68 -2.72
N VAL A 145 0.49 15.95 -1.70
CA VAL A 145 1.39 15.15 -0.86
C VAL A 145 2.13 14.11 -1.71
N TYR A 146 1.43 13.43 -2.62
CA TYR A 146 2.05 12.48 -3.54
C TYR A 146 3.10 13.14 -4.44
N VAL A 147 2.77 14.29 -5.06
CA VAL A 147 3.70 15.05 -5.90
C VAL A 147 4.94 15.50 -5.11
N ILE A 148 4.75 15.99 -3.86
CA ILE A 148 5.85 16.36 -2.98
C ILE A 148 6.73 15.14 -2.66
N SER A 149 6.13 13.98 -2.40
CA SER A 149 6.87 12.74 -2.14
C SER A 149 7.77 12.37 -3.33
N ILE A 150 7.23 12.38 -4.55
CA ILE A 150 8.01 12.14 -5.77
C ILE A 150 9.16 13.13 -5.90
N TRP A 151 8.86 14.42 -5.74
CA TRP A 151 9.85 15.49 -5.95
C TRP A 151 10.99 15.45 -4.93
N LYS A 152 10.71 15.00 -3.70
CA LYS A 152 11.70 14.89 -2.61
C LYS A 152 12.46 13.57 -2.61
N THR A 153 12.01 12.55 -3.37
CA THR A 153 12.72 11.28 -3.48
C THR A 153 14.05 11.52 -4.18
N PRO A 154 15.20 11.16 -3.55
CA PRO A 154 16.49 11.34 -4.18
C PRO A 154 16.53 10.53 -5.49
N LYS A 155 17.14 11.11 -6.51
CA LYS A 155 17.56 10.32 -7.67
C LYS A 155 18.64 9.40 -7.17
N GLU A 156 18.43 8.09 -7.19
CA GLU A 156 19.49 7.14 -6.83
C GLU A 156 20.68 7.37 -7.75
N GLU A 157 21.86 7.58 -7.15
CA GLU A 157 23.12 7.53 -7.88
C GLU A 157 23.23 6.12 -8.48
N GLU A 158 23.76 6.05 -9.70
CA GLU A 158 23.90 4.85 -10.51
C GLU A 158 24.27 3.65 -9.64
N ALA A 159 23.31 2.76 -9.44
CA ALA A 159 23.62 1.45 -8.85
C ALA A 159 24.53 0.73 -9.85
N ASP A 160 25.58 0.08 -9.33
CA ASP A 160 26.54 -0.75 -10.06
C ASP A 160 25.89 -1.42 -11.27
N GLU A 161 26.60 -1.41 -12.42
CA GLU A 161 26.16 -2.00 -13.69
C GLU A 161 25.50 -3.36 -13.43
N LYS A 162 24.17 -3.36 -13.45
CA LYS A 162 23.39 -4.59 -13.27
C LYS A 162 23.60 -5.43 -14.53
N GLU A 163 24.36 -6.50 -14.45
CA GLU A 163 24.54 -7.43 -15.57
C GLU A 163 23.19 -7.88 -16.14
N ASP A 164 22.97 -7.57 -17.43
CA ASP A 164 21.83 -8.06 -18.15
C ASP A 164 22.09 -9.50 -18.63
N THR A 165 21.57 -10.44 -17.87
CA THR A 165 21.65 -11.88 -18.21
C THR A 165 20.49 -12.34 -19.10
N SER A 166 19.53 -11.47 -19.42
CA SER A 166 18.33 -11.81 -20.19
C SER A 166 18.60 -11.77 -21.70
N LYS A 167 18.17 -12.81 -22.41
CA LYS A 167 18.21 -12.91 -23.88
C LYS A 167 17.08 -12.11 -24.57
N LEU A 168 16.13 -11.52 -23.80
CA LEU A 168 15.00 -10.80 -24.35
C LEU A 168 15.44 -9.44 -24.90
N THR A 169 14.92 -9.04 -26.06
CA THR A 169 15.10 -7.68 -26.59
C THR A 169 14.21 -6.70 -25.85
N VAL A 170 14.55 -5.41 -25.85
CA VAL A 170 13.71 -4.33 -25.27
C VAL A 170 12.27 -4.41 -25.77
N LYS A 171 12.08 -4.60 -27.11
CA LYS A 171 10.76 -4.72 -27.71
C LYS A 171 9.96 -5.90 -27.13
N GLN A 172 10.60 -7.06 -26.95
CA GLN A 172 9.95 -8.23 -26.32
C GLN A 172 9.56 -7.97 -24.88
N VAL A 173 10.42 -7.32 -24.09
CA VAL A 173 10.11 -6.98 -22.70
C VAL A 173 8.93 -6.02 -22.63
N VAL A 174 8.86 -4.99 -23.48
CA VAL A 174 7.74 -4.05 -23.54
C VAL A 174 6.44 -4.77 -23.92
N VAL A 175 6.46 -5.66 -24.92
CA VAL A 175 5.26 -6.42 -25.32
C VAL A 175 4.78 -7.32 -24.18
N LEU A 176 5.70 -8.03 -23.52
CA LEU A 176 5.37 -8.89 -22.37
C LEU A 176 4.81 -8.04 -21.21
N PHE A 177 5.43 -6.90 -20.90
CA PHE A 177 4.92 -5.98 -19.89
C PHE A 177 3.46 -5.57 -20.16
N ILE A 178 3.15 -5.16 -21.41
CA ILE A 178 1.78 -4.77 -21.79
C ILE A 178 0.81 -5.95 -21.67
N VAL A 179 1.19 -7.14 -22.11
CA VAL A 179 0.34 -8.34 -22.02
C VAL A 179 0.05 -8.68 -20.56
N PHE A 180 1.08 -8.71 -19.71
CA PHE A 180 0.90 -9.01 -18.30
C PHE A 180 0.12 -7.91 -17.56
N ALA A 181 0.27 -6.64 -17.95
CA ALA A 181 -0.53 -5.54 -17.40
C ALA A 181 -2.03 -5.71 -17.73
N ILE A 182 -2.37 -6.08 -18.98
CA ILE A 182 -3.76 -6.34 -19.37
C ILE A 182 -4.35 -7.54 -18.59
N LEU A 183 -3.57 -8.62 -18.44
CA LEU A 183 -3.99 -9.77 -17.64
C LEU A 183 -4.19 -9.40 -16.17
N LEU A 184 -3.31 -8.56 -15.61
CA LEU A 184 -3.43 -8.07 -14.23
C LEU A 184 -4.70 -7.24 -14.04
N ILE A 185 -5.05 -6.36 -14.99
CA ILE A 185 -6.31 -5.62 -14.95
C ILE A 185 -7.50 -6.58 -14.85
N GLY A 186 -7.55 -7.59 -15.71
CA GLY A 186 -8.60 -8.60 -15.67
C GLY A 186 -8.67 -9.38 -14.36
N ALA A 187 -7.51 -9.79 -13.83
CA ALA A 187 -7.41 -10.48 -12.55
C ALA A 187 -7.82 -9.59 -11.37
N SER A 188 -7.46 -8.31 -11.38
CA SER A 188 -7.84 -7.33 -10.36
C SER A 188 -9.35 -7.07 -10.33
N ILE A 189 -9.98 -6.99 -11.51
CA ILE A 189 -11.44 -6.96 -11.62
C ILE A 189 -12.03 -8.23 -10.98
N GLY A 190 -11.50 -9.40 -11.37
CA GLY A 190 -11.96 -10.69 -10.84
C GLY A 190 -11.85 -10.79 -9.32
N VAL A 191 -10.73 -10.43 -8.73
CA VAL A 191 -10.54 -10.50 -7.26
C VAL A 191 -11.46 -9.54 -6.52
N THR A 192 -11.78 -8.39 -7.12
CA THR A 192 -12.72 -7.43 -6.53
C THR A 192 -14.13 -8.02 -6.42
N TYR A 193 -14.64 -8.65 -7.49
CA TYR A 193 -15.93 -9.34 -7.45
C TYR A 193 -15.92 -10.57 -6.53
N CYS A 194 -14.80 -11.31 -6.48
CA CYS A 194 -14.67 -12.42 -5.53
C CYS A 194 -14.71 -11.92 -4.08
N THR A 195 -14.09 -10.77 -3.78
CA THR A 195 -14.14 -10.15 -2.45
C THR A 195 -15.55 -9.74 -2.08
N ASP A 196 -16.29 -9.14 -3.02
CA ASP A 196 -17.70 -8.78 -2.81
C ASP A 196 -18.55 -10.03 -2.51
N TRP A 197 -18.37 -11.09 -3.28
CA TRP A 197 -19.04 -12.36 -3.06
C TRP A 197 -18.71 -12.99 -1.70
N VAL A 198 -17.42 -13.05 -1.32
CA VAL A 198 -16.99 -13.57 -0.01
C VAL A 198 -17.56 -12.70 1.11
N SER A 199 -17.50 -11.37 0.98
CA SER A 199 -18.03 -10.46 1.99
C SER A 199 -19.53 -10.63 2.20
N ALA A 200 -20.29 -10.82 1.12
CA ALA A 200 -21.73 -11.09 1.19
C ALA A 200 -22.03 -12.45 1.84
N GLU A 201 -21.29 -13.52 1.46
CA GLU A 201 -21.50 -14.88 2.02
C GLU A 201 -21.21 -14.94 3.53
N PHE A 202 -20.22 -14.18 4.01
CA PHE A 202 -19.81 -14.16 5.42
C PHE A 202 -20.35 -12.96 6.21
N HIS A 203 -21.24 -12.16 5.62
CA HIS A 203 -21.84 -10.98 6.24
C HIS A 203 -20.81 -9.96 6.76
N LEU A 204 -19.70 -9.79 6.04
CA LEU A 204 -18.63 -8.86 6.39
C LEU A 204 -18.96 -7.46 5.88
N SER A 205 -18.54 -6.42 6.62
CA SER A 205 -18.62 -5.06 6.10
C SER A 205 -17.71 -4.89 4.88
N SER A 206 -18.14 -4.08 3.90
CA SER A 206 -17.33 -3.82 2.69
C SER A 206 -15.96 -3.22 3.03
N THR A 207 -15.86 -2.36 4.05
CA THR A 207 -14.57 -1.82 4.50
C THR A 207 -13.66 -2.92 5.05
N PHE A 208 -14.20 -3.82 5.87
CA PHE A 208 -13.42 -4.95 6.40
C PHE A 208 -13.03 -5.93 5.29
N GLY A 209 -13.96 -6.27 4.39
CA GLY A 209 -13.68 -7.10 3.23
C GLY A 209 -12.60 -6.49 2.34
N GLY A 210 -12.66 -5.19 2.09
CA GLY A 210 -11.63 -4.44 1.38
C GLY A 210 -10.27 -4.52 2.08
N ALA A 211 -10.21 -4.29 3.37
CA ALA A 211 -8.94 -4.31 4.11
C ALA A 211 -8.32 -5.70 4.22
N LEU A 212 -9.13 -6.74 4.47
CA LEU A 212 -8.64 -8.10 4.65
C LEU A 212 -8.35 -8.79 3.32
N PHE A 213 -9.30 -8.76 2.39
CA PHE A 213 -9.18 -9.53 1.15
C PHE A 213 -8.46 -8.72 0.06
N LEU A 214 -8.91 -7.51 -0.28
CA LEU A 214 -8.20 -6.73 -1.29
C LEU A 214 -6.85 -6.25 -0.76
N GLY A 215 -6.81 -5.56 0.38
CA GLY A 215 -5.59 -4.96 0.91
C GLY A 215 -4.45 -5.97 1.12
N VAL A 216 -4.74 -7.17 1.62
CA VAL A 216 -3.70 -8.21 1.76
C VAL A 216 -3.29 -8.76 0.40
N ALA A 217 -4.25 -9.20 -0.43
CA ALA A 217 -3.94 -9.86 -1.70
C ALA A 217 -3.14 -8.95 -2.64
N THR A 218 -3.51 -7.67 -2.70
CA THR A 218 -2.86 -6.69 -3.58
C THR A 218 -1.49 -6.24 -3.07
N SER A 219 -1.24 -6.32 -1.75
CA SER A 219 0.06 -5.96 -1.14
C SER A 219 1.04 -7.15 -1.00
N LEU A 220 0.68 -8.36 -1.43
CA LEU A 220 1.61 -9.49 -1.47
C LEU A 220 2.80 -9.28 -2.42
N PRO A 221 2.67 -8.59 -3.57
CA PRO A 221 3.80 -8.20 -4.41
C PRO A 221 4.80 -7.33 -3.67
N GLU A 222 4.34 -6.33 -2.91
CA GLU A 222 5.18 -5.47 -2.08
C GLU A 222 5.94 -6.27 -1.03
N MET A 223 5.26 -7.20 -0.38
CA MET A 223 5.89 -8.12 0.58
C MET A 223 6.99 -8.94 -0.08
N THR A 224 6.73 -9.50 -1.27
CA THR A 224 7.69 -10.32 -2.01
C THR A 224 8.91 -9.49 -2.44
N ALA A 225 8.70 -8.29 -2.98
CA ALA A 225 9.76 -7.35 -3.35
C ALA A 225 10.59 -6.96 -2.12
N THR A 226 9.95 -6.58 -1.02
CA THR A 226 10.60 -6.23 0.24
C THR A 226 11.48 -7.37 0.78
N ILE A 227 10.98 -8.60 0.82
CA ILE A 227 11.76 -9.77 1.26
C ILE A 227 12.97 -10.00 0.37
N ASN A 228 12.83 -9.87 -0.95
CA ASN A 228 13.93 -10.03 -1.89
C ASN A 228 15.00 -8.95 -1.70
N LEU A 229 14.61 -7.70 -1.52
CA LEU A 229 15.53 -6.59 -1.24
C LEU A 229 16.27 -6.79 0.10
N CYS A 230 15.56 -7.22 1.15
CA CYS A 230 16.19 -7.56 2.44
C CYS A 230 17.17 -8.75 2.34
N ARG A 231 16.87 -9.76 1.53
CA ARG A 231 17.80 -10.87 1.25
C ARG A 231 19.10 -10.38 0.64
N LYS A 232 19.03 -9.39 -0.25
CA LYS A 232 20.16 -8.71 -0.90
C LYS A 232 20.83 -7.66 0.00
N LYS A 233 20.38 -7.48 1.24
CA LYS A 233 20.81 -6.45 2.21
C LYS A 233 20.56 -5.00 1.75
N ASN A 234 19.70 -4.79 0.76
CA ASN A 234 19.29 -3.45 0.30
C ASN A 234 18.09 -2.95 1.11
N PHE A 235 18.34 -2.58 2.37
CA PHE A 235 17.29 -2.12 3.28
C PHE A 235 16.71 -0.76 2.89
N ASN A 236 17.52 0.13 2.30
CA ASN A 236 17.00 1.41 1.80
C ASN A 236 15.93 1.21 0.74
N ALA A 237 16.20 0.38 -0.27
CA ALA A 237 15.21 0.07 -1.30
C ALA A 237 13.99 -0.68 -0.71
N ALA A 238 14.19 -1.58 0.27
CA ALA A 238 13.10 -2.28 0.93
C ALA A 238 12.14 -1.31 1.65
N TYR A 239 12.67 -0.35 2.40
CA TYR A 239 11.86 0.67 3.06
C TYR A 239 11.24 1.64 2.06
N GLY A 240 11.97 1.99 1.00
CA GLY A 240 11.45 2.80 -0.10
C GLY A 240 10.25 2.16 -0.79
N ASN A 241 10.30 0.85 -1.04
CA ASN A 241 9.19 0.08 -1.62
C ASN A 241 7.95 0.13 -0.72
N ILE A 242 8.09 -0.18 0.57
CA ILE A 242 6.97 -0.15 1.54
C ILE A 242 6.34 1.26 1.61
N LEU A 243 7.16 2.27 1.88
CA LEU A 243 6.67 3.62 2.13
C LEU A 243 6.22 4.34 0.86
N GLY A 244 6.85 4.03 -0.28
CA GLY A 244 6.44 4.51 -1.59
C GLY A 244 5.06 4.02 -1.97
N SER A 245 4.77 2.72 -1.75
CA SER A 245 3.45 2.15 -1.96
C SER A 245 2.39 2.78 -1.04
N CYS A 246 2.72 3.06 0.24
CA CYS A 246 1.78 3.74 1.14
C CYS A 246 1.37 5.13 0.61
N VAL A 247 2.32 5.96 0.18
CA VAL A 247 1.97 7.29 -0.37
C VAL A 247 1.23 7.17 -1.70
N PHE A 248 1.58 6.17 -2.54
CA PHE A 248 0.88 5.90 -3.79
C PHE A 248 -0.56 5.44 -3.56
N ASN A 249 -0.82 4.69 -2.50
CA ASN A 249 -2.16 4.28 -2.10
C ASN A 249 -3.07 5.49 -1.81
N PHE A 250 -2.57 6.53 -1.16
CA PHE A 250 -3.33 7.77 -0.97
C PHE A 250 -3.56 8.54 -2.29
N PHE A 251 -2.64 8.45 -3.25
CA PHE A 251 -2.90 8.94 -4.60
C PHE A 251 -4.05 8.17 -5.25
N ILE A 252 -4.08 6.82 -5.13
CA ILE A 252 -5.18 5.99 -5.64
C ILE A 252 -6.51 6.38 -4.97
N LEU A 253 -6.50 6.65 -3.66
CA LEU A 253 -7.69 7.10 -2.93
C LEU A 253 -8.23 8.42 -3.50
N ALA A 254 -7.36 9.40 -3.71
CA ALA A 254 -7.72 10.67 -4.31
C ALA A 254 -8.23 10.53 -5.75
N LEU A 255 -7.60 9.66 -6.55
CA LEU A 255 -8.06 9.35 -7.90
C LEU A 255 -9.43 8.69 -7.90
N SER A 256 -9.67 7.76 -6.97
CA SER A 256 -10.97 7.10 -6.80
C SER A 256 -12.08 8.09 -6.42
N ASP A 257 -11.77 9.09 -5.59
CA ASP A 257 -12.71 10.17 -5.25
C ASP A 257 -13.09 10.97 -6.50
N VAL A 258 -12.12 11.36 -7.32
CA VAL A 258 -12.36 12.04 -8.61
C VAL A 258 -13.20 11.18 -9.56
N LEU A 259 -12.96 9.87 -9.61
CA LEU A 259 -13.70 8.93 -10.45
C LEU A 259 -15.10 8.61 -9.93
N SER A 260 -15.37 8.87 -8.65
CA SER A 260 -16.70 8.64 -8.02
C SER A 260 -17.74 9.71 -8.31
N PHE A 261 -17.47 10.66 -9.19
CA PHE A 261 -18.28 11.87 -9.48
C PHE A 261 -19.77 11.64 -9.76
N ARG A 262 -20.20 10.41 -10.01
CA ARG A 262 -21.61 10.03 -10.19
C ARG A 262 -22.22 9.36 -8.95
N SER A 263 -21.43 9.13 -7.90
CA SER A 263 -21.92 8.53 -6.67
C SER A 263 -22.56 9.60 -5.79
N LEU A 264 -23.77 9.35 -5.31
CA LEU A 264 -24.44 10.19 -4.32
C LEU A 264 -23.80 10.07 -2.93
N THR A 265 -22.93 9.06 -2.73
CA THR A 265 -22.21 8.83 -1.49
C THR A 265 -20.79 9.36 -1.60
N THR A 266 -20.30 10.00 -0.55
CA THR A 266 -18.89 10.43 -0.47
C THR A 266 -17.98 9.20 -0.39
N LEU A 267 -16.78 9.29 -0.98
CA LEU A 267 -15.76 8.26 -0.82
C LEU A 267 -15.36 8.11 0.67
N TYR A 268 -15.27 9.23 1.37
CA TYR A 268 -14.83 9.31 2.77
C TYR A 268 -16.00 9.06 3.74
N THR A 269 -16.58 7.85 3.66
CA THR A 269 -17.62 7.44 4.61
C THR A 269 -17.01 6.88 5.88
N MET A 270 -17.46 7.39 7.04
CA MET A 270 -17.02 6.89 8.33
C MET A 270 -17.93 5.76 8.81
N ASN A 271 -17.36 4.59 8.97
CA ASN A 271 -17.96 3.46 9.69
C ASN A 271 -16.95 2.92 10.71
N GLN A 272 -17.37 2.00 11.56
CA GLN A 272 -16.52 1.43 12.61
C GLN A 272 -15.20 0.86 12.05
N SER A 273 -15.25 0.09 10.97
CA SER A 273 -14.05 -0.49 10.36
C SER A 273 -13.11 0.58 9.80
N CYS A 274 -13.65 1.65 9.17
CA CYS A 274 -12.86 2.77 8.69
C CYS A 274 -12.19 3.52 9.85
N PHE A 275 -12.92 3.77 10.93
CA PHE A 275 -12.38 4.38 12.15
C PHE A 275 -11.22 3.56 12.75
N LEU A 276 -11.40 2.25 12.86
CA LEU A 276 -10.36 1.35 13.35
C LEU A 276 -9.13 1.36 12.43
N LEU A 277 -9.33 1.36 11.10
CA LEU A 277 -8.23 1.49 10.14
C LEU A 277 -7.45 2.79 10.32
N ILE A 278 -8.14 3.91 10.51
CA ILE A 278 -7.49 5.21 10.75
C ILE A 278 -6.67 5.19 12.05
N ILE A 279 -7.25 4.71 13.15
CA ILE A 279 -6.55 4.68 14.45
C ILE A 279 -5.37 3.70 14.41
N CYS A 280 -5.58 2.47 13.93
CA CYS A 280 -4.52 1.49 13.83
C CYS A 280 -3.43 1.94 12.85
N GLY A 281 -3.80 2.57 11.73
CA GLY A 281 -2.86 3.15 10.78
C GLY A 281 -2.02 4.27 11.37
N ALA A 282 -2.64 5.23 12.06
CA ALA A 282 -1.92 6.30 12.76
C ALA A 282 -0.97 5.72 13.83
N PHE A 283 -1.40 4.71 14.59
CA PHE A 283 -0.56 4.02 15.56
C PHE A 283 0.63 3.33 14.88
N THR A 284 0.42 2.59 13.78
CA THR A 284 1.52 1.94 13.05
C THR A 284 2.54 2.94 12.54
N ILE A 285 2.13 4.12 12.07
CA ILE A 285 3.03 5.20 11.64
C ILE A 285 3.89 5.68 12.80
N ILE A 286 3.29 5.95 13.95
CA ILE A 286 4.03 6.40 15.14
C ILE A 286 5.07 5.34 15.55
N VAL A 287 4.67 4.08 15.62
CA VAL A 287 5.55 2.96 15.97
C VAL A 287 6.68 2.80 14.94
N ALA A 288 6.37 2.94 13.64
CA ALA A 288 7.36 2.88 12.58
C ALA A 288 8.38 4.04 12.65
N ILE A 289 7.92 5.27 12.97
CA ILE A 289 8.82 6.42 13.22
C ILE A 289 9.79 6.10 14.36
N ILE A 290 9.28 5.58 15.49
CA ILE A 290 10.10 5.20 16.64
C ILE A 290 11.12 4.12 16.25
N GLY A 291 10.73 3.15 15.42
CA GLY A 291 11.62 2.09 14.94
C GLY A 291 12.70 2.59 13.95
N LEU A 292 12.34 3.52 13.05
CA LEU A 292 13.26 4.04 12.03
C LEU A 292 14.26 5.05 12.58
N LEU A 293 13.86 5.86 13.57
CA LEU A 293 14.67 6.96 14.05
C LEU A 293 16.08 6.53 14.52
N PRO A 294 16.27 5.48 15.33
CA PRO A 294 17.61 5.00 15.69
C PRO A 294 18.43 4.54 14.47
N GLN A 295 17.80 3.86 13.49
CA GLN A 295 18.48 3.41 12.28
C GLN A 295 19.03 4.57 11.44
N ILE A 296 18.26 5.66 11.34
CA ILE A 296 18.65 6.86 10.61
C ILE A 296 19.78 7.60 11.33
N LEU A 297 19.70 7.74 12.65
CA LEU A 297 20.64 8.56 13.42
C LEU A 297 21.97 7.85 13.68
N ARG A 298 21.93 6.57 14.03
CA ARG A 298 23.08 5.82 14.57
C ARG A 298 23.38 4.53 13.80
N GLY A 299 22.49 4.13 12.90
CA GLY A 299 22.46 2.79 12.32
C GLY A 299 21.76 1.79 13.25
N ALA A 300 21.35 0.66 12.70
CA ALA A 300 20.79 -0.44 13.48
C ALA A 300 21.89 -1.04 14.36
N GLY A 301 21.72 -0.98 15.67
CA GLY A 301 22.64 -1.62 16.62
C GLY A 301 22.65 -3.14 16.47
N SER A 302 23.74 -3.80 16.84
CA SER A 302 23.90 -5.27 16.76
C SER A 302 23.73 -5.99 18.11
N GLY A 303 23.64 -5.23 19.23
CA GLY A 303 23.55 -5.79 20.57
C GLY A 303 22.19 -6.37 20.93
N ILE A 304 22.13 -7.11 22.06
CA ILE A 304 20.89 -7.70 22.58
C ILE A 304 19.82 -6.63 22.82
N GLY A 305 20.19 -5.46 23.37
CA GLY A 305 19.25 -4.35 23.60
C GLY A 305 18.60 -3.83 22.31
N ALA A 306 19.37 -3.69 21.22
CA ALA A 306 18.85 -3.32 19.92
C ALA A 306 17.89 -4.39 19.38
N ARG A 307 18.23 -5.68 19.52
CA ARG A 307 17.36 -6.78 19.11
C ARG A 307 16.02 -6.76 19.84
N ILE A 308 16.04 -6.60 21.16
CA ILE A 308 14.83 -6.50 21.99
C ILE A 308 14.00 -5.30 21.55
N PHE A 309 14.62 -4.14 21.35
CA PHE A 309 13.93 -2.94 20.86
C PHE A 309 13.18 -3.18 19.56
N TYR A 310 13.87 -3.71 18.50
CA TYR A 310 13.23 -3.95 17.22
C TYR A 310 12.18 -5.06 17.26
N TYR A 311 12.33 -6.05 18.13
CA TYR A 311 11.31 -7.08 18.31
C TYR A 311 10.05 -6.53 19.01
N VAL A 312 10.21 -5.60 19.95
CA VAL A 312 9.08 -4.89 20.55
C VAL A 312 8.35 -4.05 19.48
N ILE A 313 9.10 -3.28 18.68
CA ILE A 313 8.52 -2.51 17.55
C ILE A 313 7.76 -3.44 16.61
N ALA A 314 8.36 -4.56 16.21
CA ALA A 314 7.72 -5.55 15.33
C ALA A 314 6.42 -6.11 15.92
N THR A 315 6.43 -6.43 17.22
CA THR A 315 5.24 -6.95 17.93
C THR A 315 4.12 -5.89 17.97
N LEU A 316 4.47 -4.62 18.19
CA LEU A 316 3.49 -3.53 18.19
C LEU A 316 2.87 -3.30 16.80
N LEU A 317 3.68 -3.38 15.73
CA LEU A 317 3.19 -3.27 14.35
C LEU A 317 2.23 -4.41 13.99
N LEU A 318 2.62 -5.66 14.26
CA LEU A 318 1.75 -6.82 14.05
C LEU A 318 0.50 -6.76 14.93
N GLY A 319 0.67 -6.37 16.20
CA GLY A 319 -0.43 -6.23 17.16
C GLY A 319 -1.48 -5.22 16.69
N SER A 320 -1.07 -4.12 16.06
CA SER A 320 -2.00 -3.13 15.49
C SER A 320 -2.87 -3.74 14.38
N TYR A 321 -2.27 -4.48 13.45
CA TYR A 321 -3.03 -5.13 12.37
C TYR A 321 -3.98 -6.19 12.92
N VAL A 322 -3.50 -7.04 13.84
CA VAL A 322 -4.34 -8.05 14.50
C VAL A 322 -5.47 -7.42 15.30
N THR A 323 -5.22 -6.30 15.99
CA THR A 323 -6.25 -5.54 16.72
C THR A 323 -7.33 -5.04 15.78
N PHE A 324 -6.95 -4.47 14.62
CA PHE A 324 -7.90 -4.09 13.59
C PHE A 324 -8.78 -5.29 13.17
N LEU A 325 -8.16 -6.42 12.82
CA LEU A 325 -8.90 -7.61 12.39
C LEU A 325 -9.84 -8.14 13.47
N ALA A 326 -9.41 -8.14 14.74
CA ALA A 326 -10.20 -8.65 15.85
C ALA A 326 -11.41 -7.74 16.16
N LEU A 327 -11.22 -6.42 16.15
CA LEU A 327 -12.25 -5.48 16.57
C LEU A 327 -13.22 -5.09 15.45
N SER A 328 -12.83 -5.23 14.18
CA SER A 328 -13.68 -4.84 13.05
C SER A 328 -14.98 -5.66 12.93
N ASN A 329 -15.02 -6.86 13.49
CA ASN A 329 -16.19 -7.75 13.47
C ASN A 329 -16.98 -7.75 14.80
N ILE A 330 -16.54 -6.97 15.78
CA ILE A 330 -17.23 -6.81 17.07
C ILE A 330 -18.00 -5.52 17.02
N ASP A 331 -19.30 -5.54 17.35
CA ASP A 331 -20.06 -4.31 17.50
C ASP A 331 -19.59 -3.55 18.76
N LEU A 332 -18.84 -2.47 18.54
CA LEU A 332 -18.30 -1.63 19.63
C LEU A 332 -19.29 -0.56 20.07
N SER A 333 -20.52 -0.55 19.52
CA SER A 333 -21.58 0.45 19.80
C SER A 333 -21.04 1.89 19.69
N LEU A 334 -20.10 2.13 18.78
CA LEU A 334 -19.53 3.46 18.59
C LEU A 334 -20.59 4.36 18.00
N PRO A 335 -20.68 5.65 18.44
CA PRO A 335 -21.73 6.58 18.06
C PRO A 335 -21.54 7.15 16.63
N PHE A 336 -21.12 6.31 15.71
CA PHE A 336 -21.15 6.66 14.29
C PHE A 336 -22.58 6.41 13.82
N ALA A 337 -23.44 7.43 13.96
CA ALA A 337 -24.73 7.42 13.32
C ALA A 337 -24.51 7.11 11.83
N PRO A 338 -25.31 6.21 11.24
CA PRO A 338 -25.34 6.13 9.80
C PRO A 338 -25.83 7.50 9.33
N PHE A 339 -24.94 8.33 8.83
CA PHE A 339 -25.34 9.42 7.95
C PHE A 339 -25.93 8.75 6.72
N ALA A 340 -27.24 8.54 6.79
CA ALA A 340 -28.07 7.97 5.75
C ALA A 340 -28.01 8.83 4.48
#